data_66269846d25a51a79590efb4d25d2838
#
_entry.id   66269846d25a51a79590efb4d25d2838
#
_cell.length_a   1.000
_cell.length_b   1.000
_cell.length_c   1.000
_cell.angle_alpha   90.00
_cell.angle_beta   90.00
_cell.angle_gamma   90.00
#
_symmetry.space_group_name_H-M   'P 1'
#
loop_
_entity.id
_entity.type
_entity.pdbx_description
1 polymer ?
#
loop_
_entity_poly.entity_id
_entity_poly.type
_entity_poly.pdbx_seq_one_letter_code
_entity_poly.pdbx_strand_id
1 'polypeptide(L)'
;MLEGISKVHFIGIGGYGMSALALVLLQMGYDVRGSDLNSSRLTELLEKKGAKIYIEHRVEQIGDAELVVYSTAIPSSNPEMKAAKERGLMLWHRSELLAAILNKGYGIALTGAHGKTTTAAMLSLLLEKGGFDPTALIGGEVPSFQGNARLGKGKYIVAEACESDHSFLRYRPRLALITGIEADHLEHYDGSFDVLVDTYTDFINNIEGIAVVCSDDPVLRKLMPQLFTPSFSYGLSEHADIRGVDVKL
;
A
#
# COMPACT_ATOMS: atom_id res chain seq x y z
N MET A 1 5.18 13.18 11.38
CA MET A 1 4.30 12.18 10.77
C MET A 1 3.63 11.37 11.86
N LEU A 2 4.37 10.67 12.67
CA LEU A 2 3.88 10.02 13.87
C LEU A 2 4.32 10.88 15.06
N GLU A 3 3.50 11.89 15.42
CA GLU A 3 3.88 12.83 16.49
C GLU A 3 4.06 12.11 17.83
N GLY A 4 5.19 12.33 18.47
CA GLY A 4 5.52 11.74 19.78
C GLY A 4 5.90 10.25 19.72
N ILE A 5 5.96 9.61 18.54
CA ILE A 5 6.33 8.21 18.37
C ILE A 5 7.73 8.12 17.78
N SER A 6 8.56 7.29 18.36
CA SER A 6 9.91 6.98 17.89
C SER A 6 10.16 5.49 17.73
N LYS A 7 9.39 4.65 18.44
CA LYS A 7 9.57 3.19 18.52
C LYS A 7 8.35 2.45 18.03
N VAL A 8 8.51 1.68 16.95
CA VAL A 8 7.43 0.98 16.28
C VAL A 8 7.69 -0.52 16.24
N HIS A 9 6.71 -1.31 16.67
CA HIS A 9 6.73 -2.76 16.58
C HIS A 9 5.75 -3.26 15.52
N PHE A 10 6.22 -4.14 14.64
CA PHE A 10 5.41 -4.75 13.58
C PHE A 10 5.12 -6.21 13.88
N ILE A 11 3.86 -6.61 13.88
CA ILE A 11 3.44 -8.02 14.00
C ILE A 11 3.23 -8.58 12.59
N GLY A 12 4.02 -9.59 12.19
CA GLY A 12 4.06 -10.10 10.81
C GLY A 12 4.89 -9.22 9.88
N ILE A 13 6.07 -8.78 10.33
CA ILE A 13 6.92 -7.79 9.64
C ILE A 13 7.44 -8.27 8.27
N GLY A 14 7.51 -9.60 8.04
CA GLY A 14 8.01 -10.18 6.80
C GLY A 14 7.03 -10.17 5.63
N GLY A 15 5.76 -9.81 5.84
CA GLY A 15 4.81 -9.62 4.75
C GLY A 15 5.20 -8.44 3.84
N TYR A 16 4.93 -8.51 2.53
CA TYR A 16 5.34 -7.47 1.56
C TYR A 16 4.90 -6.06 1.96
N GLY A 17 3.63 -5.84 2.28
CA GLY A 17 3.15 -4.52 2.69
C GLY A 17 3.72 -4.06 4.04
N MET A 18 3.94 -4.98 4.98
CA MET A 18 4.51 -4.69 6.30
C MET A 18 5.98 -4.32 6.21
N SER A 19 6.77 -5.11 5.46
CA SER A 19 8.21 -4.87 5.27
C SER A 19 8.48 -3.57 4.51
N ALA A 20 7.65 -3.20 3.53
CA ALA A 20 7.75 -1.93 2.84
C ALA A 20 7.57 -0.75 3.79
N LEU A 21 6.56 -0.79 4.66
CA LEU A 21 6.31 0.22 5.68
C LEU A 21 7.46 0.30 6.70
N ALA A 22 7.91 -0.86 7.17
CA ALA A 22 9.02 -0.96 8.12
C ALA A 22 10.31 -0.37 7.53
N LEU A 23 10.62 -0.66 6.26
CA LEU A 23 11.79 -0.13 5.57
C LEU A 23 11.76 1.39 5.44
N VAL A 24 10.59 1.94 5.08
CA VAL A 24 10.42 3.40 4.99
C VAL A 24 10.58 4.05 6.37
N LEU A 25 9.98 3.49 7.43
CA LEU A 25 10.16 4.02 8.79
C LEU A 25 11.61 3.97 9.27
N LEU A 26 12.36 2.87 8.99
CA LEU A 26 13.79 2.79 9.28
C LEU A 26 14.57 3.91 8.60
N GLN A 27 14.31 4.14 7.31
CA GLN A 27 14.98 5.19 6.55
C GLN A 27 14.58 6.60 7.02
N MET A 28 13.41 6.75 7.65
CA MET A 28 12.97 7.99 8.31
C MET A 28 13.60 8.17 9.71
N GLY A 29 14.35 7.17 10.24
CA GLY A 29 15.04 7.24 11.52
C GLY A 29 14.23 6.75 12.71
N TYR A 30 13.13 6.00 12.49
CA TYR A 30 12.40 5.34 13.58
C TYR A 30 13.14 4.09 14.09
N ASP A 31 13.05 3.80 15.39
CA ASP A 31 13.44 2.52 15.96
C ASP A 31 12.38 1.48 15.60
N VAL A 32 12.71 0.60 14.65
CA VAL A 32 11.80 -0.42 14.12
C VAL A 32 12.19 -1.79 14.63
N ARG A 33 11.22 -2.46 15.21
CA ARG A 33 11.30 -3.88 15.55
C ARG A 33 10.08 -4.62 15.04
N GLY A 34 10.16 -5.92 14.96
CA GLY A 34 9.00 -6.72 14.60
C GLY A 34 9.23 -8.21 14.70
N SER A 35 8.13 -8.92 14.70
CA SER A 35 8.06 -10.37 14.77
C SER A 35 7.49 -10.96 13.48
N ASP A 36 7.90 -12.18 13.15
CA ASP A 36 7.29 -12.99 12.12
C ASP A 36 7.36 -14.47 12.49
N LEU A 37 6.50 -15.31 11.91
CA LEU A 37 6.54 -16.75 12.15
C LEU A 37 7.78 -17.41 11.54
N ASN A 38 8.25 -16.87 10.40
CA ASN A 38 9.36 -17.42 9.66
C ASN A 38 10.36 -16.33 9.25
N SER A 39 11.64 -16.71 9.18
CA SER A 39 12.64 -15.89 8.51
C SER A 39 12.39 -15.88 6.99
N SER A 40 12.61 -14.75 6.37
CA SER A 40 12.47 -14.54 4.94
C SER A 40 13.53 -13.56 4.44
N ARG A 41 13.72 -13.48 3.13
CA ARG A 41 14.61 -12.48 2.54
C ARG A 41 14.28 -11.04 2.97
N LEU A 42 12.98 -10.73 3.16
CA LEU A 42 12.55 -9.40 3.59
C LEU A 42 12.88 -9.13 5.06
N THR A 43 12.71 -10.12 5.95
CA THR A 43 13.13 -9.99 7.36
C THR A 43 14.65 -9.84 7.48
N GLU A 44 15.43 -10.62 6.72
CA GLU A 44 16.89 -10.47 6.66
C GLU A 44 17.33 -9.11 6.11
N LEU A 45 16.63 -8.59 5.09
CA LEU A 45 16.90 -7.25 4.57
C LEU A 45 16.65 -6.18 5.62
N LEU A 46 15.53 -6.26 6.33
CA LEU A 46 15.18 -5.32 7.41
C LEU A 46 16.21 -5.37 8.55
N GLU A 47 16.66 -6.55 8.93
CA GLU A 47 17.68 -6.72 9.96
C GLU A 47 19.01 -6.08 9.53
N LYS A 48 19.45 -6.32 8.28
CA LYS A 48 20.62 -5.67 7.70
C LYS A 48 20.51 -4.14 7.64
N LYS A 49 19.27 -3.62 7.58
CA LYS A 49 18.98 -2.17 7.58
C LYS A 49 18.80 -1.60 9.00
N GLY A 50 18.91 -2.42 10.04
CA GLY A 50 18.92 -2.00 11.43
C GLY A 50 17.63 -2.26 12.20
N ALA A 51 16.64 -2.96 11.62
CA ALA A 51 15.48 -3.42 12.38
C ALA A 51 15.87 -4.55 13.35
N LYS A 52 15.20 -4.60 14.48
CA LYS A 52 15.31 -5.72 15.40
C LYS A 52 14.22 -6.76 15.07
N ILE A 53 14.65 -7.88 14.51
CA ILE A 53 13.74 -8.94 14.03
C ILE A 53 13.70 -10.09 15.06
N TYR A 54 12.48 -10.59 15.29
CA TYR A 54 12.24 -11.75 16.12
C TYR A 54 11.49 -12.81 15.33
N ILE A 55 11.87 -14.07 15.52
CA ILE A 55 11.13 -15.21 14.96
C ILE A 55 10.21 -15.74 16.06
N GLU A 56 8.98 -16.13 15.67
CA GLU A 56 7.80 -16.38 16.51
C GLU A 56 7.22 -15.09 17.13
N HIS A 57 6.01 -15.22 17.68
CA HIS A 57 5.31 -14.10 18.34
C HIS A 57 5.32 -14.29 19.86
N ARG A 58 5.96 -13.37 20.58
CA ARG A 58 6.03 -13.40 22.05
C ARG A 58 5.80 -12.02 22.64
N VAL A 59 5.09 -11.97 23.77
CA VAL A 59 4.70 -10.71 24.44
C VAL A 59 5.89 -9.80 24.76
N GLU A 60 7.05 -10.37 25.09
CA GLU A 60 8.25 -9.65 25.48
C GLU A 60 8.86 -8.88 24.31
N GLN A 61 8.58 -9.29 23.08
CA GLN A 61 9.16 -8.70 21.86
C GLN A 61 8.61 -7.31 21.56
N ILE A 62 7.41 -6.97 22.03
CA ILE A 62 6.86 -5.62 21.95
C ILE A 62 7.79 -4.62 22.65
N GLY A 63 8.39 -5.03 23.80
CA GLY A 63 9.31 -4.20 24.57
C GLY A 63 8.68 -2.87 24.99
N ASP A 64 9.36 -1.78 24.65
CA ASP A 64 8.97 -0.39 24.90
C ASP A 64 8.44 0.33 23.64
N ALA A 65 7.83 -0.42 22.72
CA ALA A 65 7.19 0.15 21.53
C ALA A 65 6.05 1.10 21.93
N GLU A 66 5.94 2.19 21.20
CA GLU A 66 4.91 3.23 21.38
C GLU A 66 3.74 3.03 20.42
N LEU A 67 4.04 2.40 19.27
CA LEU A 67 3.08 2.01 18.25
C LEU A 67 3.28 0.55 17.88
N VAL A 68 2.19 -0.20 17.81
CA VAL A 68 2.17 -1.57 17.27
C VAL A 68 1.40 -1.56 15.95
N VAL A 69 2.01 -2.07 14.88
CA VAL A 69 1.42 -2.17 13.54
C VAL A 69 1.14 -3.62 13.22
N TYR A 70 -0.06 -3.90 12.71
CA TYR A 70 -0.48 -5.25 12.34
C TYR A 70 -1.19 -5.27 10.97
N SER A 71 -1.34 -6.44 10.38
CA SER A 71 -2.12 -6.66 9.17
C SER A 71 -3.34 -7.53 9.42
N THR A 72 -4.25 -7.59 8.47
CA THR A 72 -5.45 -8.45 8.48
C THR A 72 -5.11 -9.94 8.69
N ALA A 73 -3.91 -10.37 8.26
CA ALA A 73 -3.44 -11.75 8.44
C ALA A 73 -3.14 -12.14 9.91
N ILE A 74 -3.03 -11.15 10.81
CA ILE A 74 -2.74 -11.39 12.22
C ILE A 74 -4.05 -11.63 12.99
N PRO A 75 -4.26 -12.83 13.54
CA PRO A 75 -5.49 -13.12 14.25
C PRO A 75 -5.55 -12.38 15.60
N SER A 76 -6.75 -12.06 16.07
CA SER A 76 -6.95 -11.40 17.36
C SER A 76 -6.45 -12.23 18.56
N SER A 77 -6.24 -13.54 18.38
CA SER A 77 -5.67 -14.45 19.38
C SER A 77 -4.15 -14.33 19.51
N ASN A 78 -3.47 -13.64 18.59
CA ASN A 78 -2.01 -13.46 18.64
C ASN A 78 -1.57 -12.86 19.99
N PRO A 79 -0.51 -13.41 20.65
CA PRO A 79 -0.11 -12.98 21.99
C PRO A 79 0.34 -11.51 22.02
N GLU A 80 1.00 -11.01 20.99
CA GLU A 80 1.43 -9.61 20.90
C GLU A 80 0.25 -8.68 20.72
N MET A 81 -0.76 -9.05 19.90
CA MET A 81 -2.00 -8.31 19.75
C MET A 81 -2.75 -8.15 21.07
N LYS A 82 -2.85 -9.24 21.85
CA LYS A 82 -3.50 -9.22 23.19
C LYS A 82 -2.72 -8.32 24.15
N ALA A 83 -1.41 -8.51 24.24
CA ALA A 83 -0.56 -7.73 25.12
C ALA A 83 -0.55 -6.25 24.77
N ALA A 84 -0.55 -5.88 23.48
CA ALA A 84 -0.65 -4.48 23.04
C ALA A 84 -1.95 -3.83 23.51
N LYS A 85 -3.09 -4.54 23.39
CA LYS A 85 -4.40 -4.08 23.88
C LYS A 85 -4.42 -3.93 25.39
N GLU A 86 -3.93 -4.92 26.13
CA GLU A 86 -3.90 -4.94 27.59
C GLU A 86 -3.02 -3.81 28.17
N ARG A 87 -1.92 -3.47 27.47
CA ARG A 87 -1.02 -2.37 27.83
C ARG A 87 -1.54 -1.00 27.38
N GLY A 88 -2.65 -0.93 26.62
CA GLY A 88 -3.18 0.32 26.08
C GLY A 88 -2.28 0.99 25.05
N LEU A 89 -1.44 0.21 24.35
CA LEU A 89 -0.56 0.74 23.32
C LEU A 89 -1.37 1.20 22.10
N MET A 90 -0.84 2.18 21.38
CA MET A 90 -1.38 2.56 20.08
C MET A 90 -1.27 1.40 19.12
N LEU A 91 -2.40 0.98 18.55
CA LEU A 91 -2.50 -0.21 17.71
C LEU A 91 -3.08 0.20 16.36
N TRP A 92 -2.24 0.21 15.31
CA TRP A 92 -2.64 0.59 13.97
C TRP A 92 -2.66 -0.60 13.02
N HIS A 93 -3.70 -0.67 12.22
CA HIS A 93 -3.66 -1.52 11.03
C HIS A 93 -2.65 -0.97 10.03
N ARG A 94 -1.99 -1.84 9.23
CA ARG A 94 -0.99 -1.44 8.21
C ARG A 94 -1.49 -0.31 7.29
N SER A 95 -2.80 -0.31 6.99
CA SER A 95 -3.40 0.72 6.13
C SER A 95 -3.48 2.10 6.79
N GLU A 96 -3.57 2.18 8.11
CA GLU A 96 -3.54 3.46 8.83
C GLU A 96 -2.15 4.08 8.74
N LEU A 97 -1.11 3.26 8.89
CA LEU A 97 0.26 3.71 8.70
C LEU A 97 0.53 4.11 7.24
N LEU A 98 0.06 3.31 6.28
CA LEU A 98 0.18 3.65 4.86
C LEU A 98 -0.56 4.95 4.54
N ALA A 99 -1.78 5.15 5.05
CA ALA A 99 -2.53 6.40 4.89
C ALA A 99 -1.76 7.60 5.47
N ALA A 100 -1.17 7.45 6.65
CA ALA A 100 -0.36 8.50 7.29
C ALA A 100 0.89 8.88 6.46
N ILE A 101 1.47 7.92 5.75
CA ILE A 101 2.60 8.17 4.83
C ILE A 101 2.08 8.79 3.53
N LEU A 102 1.13 8.16 2.86
CA LEU A 102 0.65 8.52 1.52
C LEU A 102 0.03 9.92 1.49
N ASN A 103 -0.78 10.24 2.51
CA ASN A 103 -1.50 11.51 2.58
C ASN A 103 -0.60 12.70 2.99
N LYS A 104 0.67 12.45 3.36
CA LYS A 104 1.61 13.51 3.75
C LYS A 104 2.16 14.30 2.56
N GLY A 105 2.28 13.65 1.40
CA GLY A 105 2.87 14.23 0.20
C GLY A 105 1.90 14.23 -0.98
N TYR A 106 2.44 14.28 -2.18
CA TYR A 106 1.67 14.04 -3.39
C TYR A 106 1.49 12.51 -3.54
N GLY A 107 0.48 11.98 -2.87
CA GLY A 107 0.17 10.56 -2.89
C GLY A 107 -0.32 10.09 -4.26
N ILE A 108 0.28 9.02 -4.76
CA ILE A 108 -0.11 8.32 -5.97
C ILE A 108 -0.47 6.89 -5.57
N ALA A 109 -1.75 6.54 -5.66
CA ALA A 109 -2.25 5.22 -5.31
C ALA A 109 -2.46 4.38 -6.58
N LEU A 110 -2.08 3.11 -6.51
CA LEU A 110 -2.33 2.15 -7.59
C LEU A 110 -3.23 1.03 -7.08
N THR A 111 -4.37 0.86 -7.71
CA THR A 111 -5.36 -0.17 -7.34
C THR A 111 -5.87 -0.91 -8.58
N GLY A 112 -6.59 -2.00 -8.35
CA GLY A 112 -7.16 -2.85 -9.37
C GLY A 112 -6.82 -4.33 -9.15
N ALA A 113 -7.55 -5.25 -9.76
CA ALA A 113 -7.34 -6.68 -9.56
C ALA A 113 -5.92 -7.12 -9.94
N HIS A 114 -5.44 -6.72 -11.11
CA HIS A 114 -4.14 -7.09 -11.64
C HIS A 114 -3.27 -5.89 -12.03
N GLY A 115 -1.94 -6.09 -12.09
CA GLY A 115 -0.99 -5.10 -12.59
C GLY A 115 -0.55 -4.01 -11.59
N LYS A 116 -1.09 -3.96 -10.36
CA LYS A 116 -0.72 -2.98 -9.33
C LYS A 116 0.80 -2.89 -9.13
N THR A 117 1.42 -4.00 -8.75
CA THR A 117 2.86 -4.08 -8.43
C THR A 117 3.74 -3.67 -9.61
N THR A 118 3.45 -4.19 -10.80
CA THR A 118 4.21 -3.86 -12.01
C THR A 118 4.10 -2.37 -12.34
N THR A 119 2.90 -1.83 -12.33
CA THR A 119 2.66 -0.42 -12.65
C THR A 119 3.27 0.51 -11.60
N ALA A 120 3.16 0.16 -10.30
CA ALA A 120 3.78 0.91 -9.23
C ALA A 120 5.32 0.94 -9.36
N ALA A 121 5.92 -0.20 -9.66
CA ALA A 121 7.36 -0.30 -9.89
C ALA A 121 7.80 0.54 -11.09
N MET A 122 7.11 0.41 -12.24
CA MET A 122 7.41 1.19 -13.44
C MET A 122 7.29 2.69 -13.20
N LEU A 123 6.19 3.13 -12.59
CA LEU A 123 5.97 4.55 -12.27
C LEU A 123 7.04 5.09 -11.33
N SER A 124 7.38 4.34 -10.28
CA SER A 124 8.42 4.74 -9.33
C SER A 124 9.78 4.90 -10.01
N LEU A 125 10.13 3.99 -10.91
CA LEU A 125 11.37 4.06 -11.68
C LEU A 125 11.39 5.23 -12.67
N LEU A 126 10.26 5.50 -13.33
CA LEU A 126 10.12 6.66 -14.23
C LEU A 126 10.28 7.97 -13.47
N LEU A 127 9.64 8.11 -12.32
CA LEU A 127 9.77 9.28 -11.47
C LEU A 127 11.21 9.44 -10.95
N GLU A 128 11.87 8.35 -10.56
CA GLU A 128 13.26 8.38 -10.13
C GLU A 128 14.19 8.86 -11.26
N LYS A 129 14.06 8.27 -12.45
CA LYS A 129 14.87 8.66 -13.63
C LYS A 129 14.55 10.07 -14.11
N GLY A 130 13.33 10.54 -13.88
CA GLY A 130 12.94 11.94 -14.12
C GLY A 130 13.46 12.94 -13.09
N GLY A 131 14.22 12.49 -12.07
CA GLY A 131 14.81 13.35 -11.04
C GLY A 131 13.83 13.77 -9.93
N PHE A 132 12.65 13.11 -9.85
CA PHE A 132 11.64 13.45 -8.84
C PHE A 132 11.87 12.77 -7.48
N ASP A 133 12.80 11.83 -7.39
CA ASP A 133 13.19 11.11 -6.17
C ASP A 133 12.00 10.68 -5.29
N PRO A 134 11.09 9.79 -5.78
CA PRO A 134 9.87 9.44 -5.07
C PRO A 134 10.13 8.53 -3.88
N THR A 135 9.27 8.59 -2.86
CA THR A 135 9.07 7.49 -1.92
C THR A 135 8.19 6.44 -2.60
N ALA A 136 8.53 5.16 -2.46
CA ALA A 136 7.79 4.07 -3.06
C ALA A 136 7.58 2.92 -2.07
N LEU A 137 6.33 2.40 -2.01
CA LEU A 137 5.92 1.24 -1.22
C LEU A 137 5.22 0.25 -2.17
N ILE A 138 5.92 -0.82 -2.51
CA ILE A 138 5.53 -1.75 -3.58
C ILE A 138 5.22 -3.12 -2.99
N GLY A 139 4.19 -3.79 -3.49
CA GLY A 139 3.76 -5.12 -3.06
C GLY A 139 4.67 -6.28 -3.52
N GLY A 140 5.79 -5.98 -4.15
CA GLY A 140 6.78 -6.94 -4.63
C GLY A 140 8.18 -6.36 -4.67
N GLU A 141 9.19 -7.20 -4.82
CA GLU A 141 10.57 -6.76 -4.85
C GLU A 141 10.91 -6.06 -6.18
N VAL A 142 11.58 -4.92 -6.08
CA VAL A 142 12.09 -4.13 -7.20
C VAL A 142 13.62 -4.19 -7.15
N PRO A 143 14.28 -4.82 -8.14
CA PRO A 143 15.74 -5.03 -8.11
C PRO A 143 16.55 -3.75 -7.90
N SER A 144 16.16 -2.64 -8.52
CA SER A 144 16.84 -1.34 -8.39
C SER A 144 16.71 -0.73 -6.98
N PHE A 145 15.69 -1.09 -6.22
CA PHE A 145 15.52 -0.67 -4.82
C PHE A 145 16.21 -1.61 -3.85
N GLN A 146 16.67 -2.78 -4.32
CA GLN A 146 17.20 -3.87 -3.49
C GLN A 146 16.20 -4.33 -2.41
N GLY A 147 14.91 -4.22 -2.70
CA GLY A 147 13.80 -4.54 -1.80
C GLY A 147 12.46 -4.09 -2.41
N ASN A 148 11.47 -3.93 -1.57
CA ASN A 148 10.11 -3.59 -1.98
C ASN A 148 9.69 -2.15 -1.62
N ALA A 149 10.61 -1.34 -1.11
CA ALA A 149 10.36 0.07 -0.82
C ALA A 149 11.63 0.91 -0.88
N ARG A 150 11.46 2.20 -1.03
CA ARG A 150 12.49 3.22 -0.89
C ARG A 150 11.92 4.51 -0.29
N LEU A 151 12.72 5.22 0.47
CA LEU A 151 12.43 6.58 0.88
C LEU A 151 13.12 7.54 -0.09
N GLY A 152 12.33 8.40 -0.74
CA GLY A 152 12.82 9.52 -1.54
C GLY A 152 12.74 10.84 -0.79
N LYS A 153 13.42 11.86 -1.29
CA LYS A 153 13.36 13.24 -0.79
C LYS A 153 12.34 14.10 -1.54
N GLY A 154 11.79 13.58 -2.64
CA GLY A 154 10.79 14.25 -3.45
C GLY A 154 9.41 14.26 -2.81
N LYS A 155 8.51 15.04 -3.43
CA LYS A 155 7.12 15.17 -2.93
C LYS A 155 6.23 13.98 -3.26
N TYR A 156 6.61 13.15 -4.23
CA TYR A 156 5.77 12.05 -4.71
C TYR A 156 5.92 10.81 -3.83
N ILE A 157 4.79 10.21 -3.50
CA ILE A 157 4.70 8.97 -2.73
C ILE A 157 3.86 8.00 -3.53
N VAL A 158 4.48 6.94 -4.03
CA VAL A 158 3.83 5.90 -4.83
C VAL A 158 3.56 4.70 -3.95
N ALA A 159 2.31 4.24 -3.90
CA ALA A 159 1.95 3.09 -3.10
C ALA A 159 0.86 2.24 -3.77
N GLU A 160 0.92 0.95 -3.54
CA GLU A 160 -0.19 0.06 -3.87
C GLU A 160 -1.32 0.22 -2.85
N ALA A 161 -2.53 0.40 -3.35
CA ALA A 161 -3.76 0.53 -2.59
C ALA A 161 -4.58 -0.75 -2.77
N CYS A 162 -4.40 -1.69 -1.83
CA CYS A 162 -5.07 -2.98 -1.89
C CYS A 162 -6.56 -2.84 -1.57
N GLU A 163 -7.38 -3.39 -2.44
CA GLU A 163 -8.83 -3.43 -2.31
C GLU A 163 -9.31 -4.54 -1.38
N SER A 164 -8.51 -5.60 -1.20
CA SER A 164 -8.95 -6.89 -0.63
C SER A 164 -9.61 -6.84 0.75
N ASP A 165 -9.39 -5.77 1.53
CA ASP A 165 -9.91 -5.62 2.90
C ASP A 165 -10.52 -4.24 3.15
N HIS A 166 -11.01 -3.57 2.11
CA HIS A 166 -11.51 -2.18 2.13
C HIS A 166 -10.49 -1.14 2.63
N SER A 167 -9.23 -1.54 2.86
CA SER A 167 -8.22 -0.63 3.43
C SER A 167 -7.96 0.60 2.56
N PHE A 168 -8.09 0.46 1.24
CA PHE A 168 -7.84 1.55 0.30
C PHE A 168 -8.78 2.75 0.49
N LEU A 169 -9.96 2.58 1.09
CA LEU A 169 -10.87 3.67 1.44
C LEU A 169 -10.30 4.66 2.46
N ARG A 170 -9.22 4.30 3.17
CA ARG A 170 -8.51 5.18 4.12
C ARG A 170 -7.62 6.20 3.43
N TYR A 171 -7.29 5.96 2.15
CA TYR A 171 -6.32 6.78 1.43
C TYR A 171 -7.01 7.99 0.77
N ARG A 172 -6.30 9.11 0.73
CA ARG A 172 -6.72 10.35 0.07
C ARG A 172 -5.61 10.78 -0.91
N PRO A 173 -5.39 9.99 -1.98
CA PRO A 173 -4.33 10.29 -2.92
C PRO A 173 -4.67 11.52 -3.78
N ARG A 174 -3.63 12.20 -4.27
CA ARG A 174 -3.76 13.25 -5.29
C ARG A 174 -3.92 12.69 -6.69
N LEU A 175 -3.46 11.47 -6.91
CA LEU A 175 -3.66 10.73 -8.14
C LEU A 175 -3.89 9.25 -7.79
N ALA A 176 -4.87 8.63 -8.42
CA ALA A 176 -4.97 7.19 -8.40
C ALA A 176 -5.00 6.62 -9.82
N LEU A 177 -4.33 5.49 -10.00
CA LEU A 177 -4.37 4.71 -11.23
C LEU A 177 -5.11 3.41 -10.95
N ILE A 178 -6.17 3.16 -11.72
CA ILE A 178 -7.04 2.00 -11.59
C ILE A 178 -6.86 1.10 -12.82
N THR A 179 -6.33 -0.10 -12.60
CA THR A 179 -5.94 -0.99 -13.71
C THR A 179 -7.08 -1.86 -14.22
N GLY A 180 -8.05 -2.19 -13.38
CA GLY A 180 -9.20 -3.03 -13.72
C GLY A 180 -9.94 -3.48 -12.47
N ILE A 181 -11.20 -3.87 -12.61
CA ILE A 181 -12.05 -4.42 -11.54
C ILE A 181 -12.51 -5.80 -11.94
N GLU A 182 -12.14 -6.82 -11.18
CA GLU A 182 -12.55 -8.20 -11.38
C GLU A 182 -13.19 -8.76 -10.11
N ALA A 183 -13.94 -9.84 -10.24
CA ALA A 183 -14.62 -10.50 -9.13
C ALA A 183 -13.61 -11.32 -8.30
N ASP A 184 -12.74 -10.64 -7.58
CA ASP A 184 -11.72 -11.20 -6.69
C ASP A 184 -11.98 -10.74 -5.25
N HIS A 185 -11.55 -11.53 -4.27
CA HIS A 185 -11.71 -11.24 -2.83
C HIS A 185 -13.16 -10.96 -2.37
N LEU A 186 -14.16 -11.55 -3.06
CA LEU A 186 -15.58 -11.30 -2.77
C LEU A 186 -15.99 -11.71 -1.36
N GLU A 187 -15.22 -12.57 -0.67
CA GLU A 187 -15.41 -12.90 0.73
C GLU A 187 -15.39 -11.67 1.67
N HIS A 188 -14.75 -10.60 1.26
CA HIS A 188 -14.72 -9.32 1.98
C HIS A 188 -15.83 -8.34 1.53
N TYR A 189 -16.62 -8.72 0.52
CA TYR A 189 -17.64 -7.90 -0.11
C TYR A 189 -19.02 -8.57 -0.09
N ASP A 190 -19.33 -9.29 0.98
CA ASP A 190 -20.58 -10.03 1.16
C ASP A 190 -20.89 -11.01 0.01
N GLY A 191 -19.87 -11.50 -0.68
CA GLY A 191 -19.99 -12.34 -1.88
C GLY A 191 -20.51 -11.61 -3.12
N SER A 192 -20.62 -10.29 -3.09
CA SER A 192 -21.26 -9.47 -4.12
C SER A 192 -20.23 -8.67 -4.93
N PHE A 193 -20.27 -8.85 -6.26
CA PHE A 193 -19.49 -8.04 -7.18
C PHE A 193 -19.94 -6.59 -7.22
N ASP A 194 -21.24 -6.34 -7.08
CA ASP A 194 -21.78 -4.97 -7.08
C ASP A 194 -21.28 -4.18 -5.87
N VAL A 195 -21.18 -4.81 -4.68
CA VAL A 195 -20.59 -4.18 -3.48
C VAL A 195 -19.11 -3.83 -3.70
N LEU A 196 -18.36 -4.69 -4.38
CA LEU A 196 -16.97 -4.40 -4.75
C LEU A 196 -16.90 -3.19 -5.69
N VAL A 197 -17.74 -3.13 -6.72
CA VAL A 197 -17.82 -2.01 -7.69
C VAL A 197 -18.21 -0.70 -7.01
N ASP A 198 -19.18 -0.73 -6.10
CA ASP A 198 -19.59 0.43 -5.30
C ASP A 198 -18.42 0.92 -4.42
N THR A 199 -17.68 0.00 -3.81
CA THR A 199 -16.51 0.33 -3.00
C THR A 199 -15.39 0.99 -3.83
N TYR A 200 -15.15 0.53 -5.05
CA TYR A 200 -14.24 1.20 -5.98
C TYR A 200 -14.74 2.60 -6.36
N THR A 201 -16.04 2.73 -6.57
CA THR A 201 -16.66 4.04 -6.88
C THR A 201 -16.44 5.03 -5.73
N ASP A 202 -16.65 4.58 -4.49
CA ASP A 202 -16.41 5.39 -3.30
C ASP A 202 -14.93 5.78 -3.18
N PHE A 203 -14.01 4.84 -3.42
CA PHE A 203 -12.58 5.14 -3.42
C PHE A 203 -12.23 6.19 -4.46
N ILE A 204 -12.70 6.02 -5.72
CA ILE A 204 -12.38 6.94 -6.82
C ILE A 204 -12.94 8.34 -6.52
N ASN A 205 -14.17 8.43 -6.01
CA ASN A 205 -14.79 9.71 -5.67
C ASN A 205 -14.16 10.40 -4.44
N ASN A 206 -13.34 9.69 -3.66
CA ASN A 206 -12.57 10.24 -2.55
C ASN A 206 -11.14 10.66 -2.92
N ILE A 207 -10.74 10.54 -4.19
CA ILE A 207 -9.44 11.03 -4.67
C ILE A 207 -9.44 12.56 -4.66
N GLU A 208 -8.41 13.17 -4.07
CA GLU A 208 -8.32 14.65 -3.94
C GLU A 208 -7.86 15.35 -5.24
N GLY A 209 -7.61 14.63 -6.32
CA GLY A 209 -7.11 15.17 -7.58
C GLY A 209 -7.67 14.45 -8.79
N ILE A 210 -6.92 13.53 -9.38
CA ILE A 210 -7.23 12.93 -10.68
C ILE A 210 -7.21 11.41 -10.59
N ALA A 211 -8.23 10.76 -11.20
CA ALA A 211 -8.23 9.33 -11.46
C ALA A 211 -7.70 9.04 -12.88
N VAL A 212 -6.83 8.06 -13.02
CA VAL A 212 -6.37 7.52 -14.30
C VAL A 212 -6.92 6.10 -14.42
N VAL A 213 -7.80 5.86 -15.39
CA VAL A 213 -8.69 4.70 -15.43
C VAL A 213 -8.47 3.90 -16.71
N CYS A 214 -8.34 2.58 -16.61
CA CYS A 214 -8.24 1.70 -17.78
C CYS A 214 -9.59 1.60 -18.50
N SER A 215 -9.70 2.18 -19.69
CA SER A 215 -10.94 2.14 -20.50
C SER A 215 -11.14 0.81 -21.24
N ASP A 216 -10.14 -0.07 -21.26
CA ASP A 216 -10.30 -1.41 -21.83
C ASP A 216 -11.04 -2.34 -20.85
N ASP A 217 -11.05 -2.02 -19.57
CA ASP A 217 -11.88 -2.70 -18.58
C ASP A 217 -13.36 -2.32 -18.74
N PRO A 218 -14.27 -3.30 -18.95
CA PRO A 218 -15.69 -3.01 -19.21
C PRO A 218 -16.43 -2.43 -17.99
N VAL A 219 -15.98 -2.74 -16.77
CA VAL A 219 -16.59 -2.23 -15.53
C VAL A 219 -16.20 -0.77 -15.34
N LEU A 220 -14.90 -0.46 -15.43
CA LEU A 220 -14.40 0.91 -15.33
C LEU A 220 -14.98 1.82 -16.40
N ARG A 221 -15.13 1.32 -17.64
CA ARG A 221 -15.75 2.07 -18.74
C ARG A 221 -17.18 2.49 -18.42
N LYS A 222 -17.95 1.61 -17.74
CA LYS A 222 -19.32 1.92 -17.31
C LYS A 222 -19.37 2.89 -16.13
N LEU A 223 -18.36 2.84 -15.25
CA LEU A 223 -18.26 3.71 -14.08
C LEU A 223 -17.86 5.14 -14.44
N MET A 224 -16.95 5.32 -15.41
CA MET A 224 -16.35 6.62 -15.72
C MET A 224 -17.38 7.77 -15.85
N PRO A 225 -18.52 7.62 -16.57
CA PRO A 225 -19.51 8.68 -16.69
C PRO A 225 -20.23 9.06 -15.37
N GLN A 226 -20.08 8.23 -14.33
CA GLN A 226 -20.75 8.38 -13.03
C GLN A 226 -19.80 8.93 -11.97
N LEU A 227 -18.49 9.09 -12.28
CA LEU A 227 -17.49 9.59 -11.35
C LEU A 227 -17.60 11.11 -11.19
N PHE A 228 -17.51 11.57 -9.95
CA PHE A 228 -17.43 13.01 -9.64
C PHE A 228 -15.98 13.51 -9.71
N THR A 229 -15.00 12.63 -9.49
CA THR A 229 -13.60 12.96 -9.58
C THR A 229 -13.17 13.15 -11.03
N PRO A 230 -12.43 14.21 -11.36
CA PRO A 230 -11.81 14.35 -12.68
C PRO A 230 -11.04 13.12 -13.08
N SER A 231 -11.29 12.58 -14.28
CA SER A 231 -10.65 11.34 -14.71
C SER A 231 -10.11 11.44 -16.13
N PHE A 232 -8.99 10.72 -16.36
CA PHE A 232 -8.44 10.43 -17.67
C PHE A 232 -8.48 8.93 -17.92
N SER A 233 -8.84 8.54 -19.11
CA SER A 233 -8.80 7.15 -19.54
C SER A 233 -7.51 6.80 -20.28
N TYR A 234 -7.05 5.57 -20.10
CA TYR A 234 -5.99 4.99 -20.91
C TYR A 234 -6.44 3.61 -21.42
N GLY A 235 -5.88 3.20 -22.55
CA GLY A 235 -6.19 1.88 -23.14
C GLY A 235 -5.78 1.75 -24.59
N LEU A 236 -6.22 0.68 -25.23
CA LEU A 236 -6.07 0.42 -26.66
C LEU A 236 -7.30 0.88 -27.47
N SER A 237 -8.41 1.10 -26.75
CA SER A 237 -9.66 1.61 -27.35
C SER A 237 -9.44 2.96 -28.02
N GLU A 238 -10.12 3.18 -29.16
CA GLU A 238 -10.08 4.46 -29.88
C GLU A 238 -10.68 5.64 -29.10
N HIS A 239 -11.43 5.35 -28.04
CA HIS A 239 -12.06 6.34 -27.17
C HIS A 239 -11.22 6.67 -25.92
N ALA A 240 -10.04 6.06 -25.76
CA ALA A 240 -9.16 6.37 -24.65
C ALA A 240 -8.49 7.75 -24.84
N ASP A 241 -8.43 8.57 -23.77
CA ASP A 241 -7.75 9.85 -23.80
C ASP A 241 -6.24 9.68 -24.06
N ILE A 242 -5.67 8.61 -23.52
CA ILE A 242 -4.28 8.18 -23.75
C ILE A 242 -4.33 6.80 -24.41
N ARG A 243 -4.11 6.75 -25.70
CA ARG A 243 -4.25 5.53 -26.49
C ARG A 243 -2.88 4.90 -26.81
N GLY A 244 -2.76 3.59 -26.51
CA GLY A 244 -1.70 2.76 -27.06
C GLY A 244 -1.97 2.43 -28.53
N VAL A 245 -1.01 2.75 -29.41
CA VAL A 245 -1.07 2.45 -30.85
C VAL A 245 0.11 1.58 -31.25
N ASP A 246 -0.05 0.78 -32.30
CA ASP A 246 1.00 -0.10 -32.86
C ASP A 246 1.63 -1.05 -31.82
N VAL A 247 0.84 -1.48 -30.85
CA VAL A 247 1.28 -2.42 -29.83
C VAL A 247 1.56 -3.78 -30.47
N LYS A 248 2.80 -4.25 -30.32
CA LYS A 248 3.23 -5.60 -30.74
C LYS A 248 3.43 -6.43 -29.48
N LEU A 249 2.75 -7.55 -29.39
CA LEU A 249 2.89 -8.57 -28.35
C LEU A 249 3.96 -9.59 -28.72
#